data_3bba23e614e48d62f636d3ac30778a2a
#
_entry.id   3bba23e614e48d62f636d3ac30778a2a
#
_cell.length_a   1.000
_cell.length_b   1.000
_cell.length_c   1.000
_cell.angle_alpha   90.00
_cell.angle_beta   90.00
_cell.angle_gamma   90.00
#
_symmetry.space_group_name_H-M   'P 1'
#
loop_
_entity.id
_entity.type
_entity.pdbx_description
1 polymer ?
#
loop_
_entity_poly.entity_id
_entity_poly.type
_entity_poly.pdbx_seq_one_letter_code
_entity_poly.pdbx_strand_id
1 'polypeptide(L)'
;MSENKSEWGTQLIPAAPKRADPSLDPFKQMMSYYRCAAMEVETKFRVLDVQMSLNRENNPIESIKTRLKSPESIFEKLKRRDLPMTLSAIEENLNDIAGVRVICSFPEDIYLLADALLRQDDITLIERKDYIQNPKPNGYRSLHLIVEVPIFLRNETKRMRVEVQLRTIAMDFWASLEHKLRYKKGLEDSEDYQEISRQLKNCAEISAMLDRLMENMRGQIEGGRAL
;
A
#
# COMPACT_ATOMS: atom_id res chain seq x y z
N MET A 1 42.75 -57.34 6.72
CA MET A 1 43.64 -56.13 6.73
C MET A 1 43.42 -55.44 5.42
N SER A 2 42.79 -54.34 5.46
CA SER A 2 42.97 -53.15 4.63
C SER A 2 41.82 -52.19 4.88
N GLU A 3 42.18 -51.02 5.23
CA GLU A 3 41.37 -49.94 5.74
C GLU A 3 40.54 -49.31 4.62
N ASN A 4 39.30 -49.03 4.95
CA ASN A 4 38.40 -48.23 4.11
C ASN A 4 38.38 -46.80 4.63
N LYS A 5 39.09 -45.89 3.97
CA LYS A 5 39.02 -44.45 4.23
C LYS A 5 37.95 -43.87 3.37
N SER A 6 36.85 -43.48 4.00
CA SER A 6 35.84 -42.64 3.40
C SER A 6 36.28 -41.16 3.50
N GLU A 7 36.65 -40.58 2.39
CA GLU A 7 36.84 -39.11 2.25
C GLU A 7 35.49 -38.44 1.92
N TRP A 8 34.90 -37.87 2.94
CA TRP A 8 33.85 -36.86 2.76
C TRP A 8 34.50 -35.49 2.91
N GLY A 9 35.01 -34.96 1.81
CA GLY A 9 35.62 -33.61 1.78
C GLY A 9 35.28 -32.87 0.50
N THR A 10 33.99 -32.70 0.21
CA THR A 10 33.61 -31.77 -0.84
C THR A 10 33.30 -30.40 -0.19
N GLN A 11 34.28 -29.51 -0.20
CA GLN A 11 34.07 -28.11 0.10
C GLN A 11 32.99 -27.58 -0.85
N LEU A 12 31.85 -27.19 -0.28
CA LEU A 12 30.84 -26.39 -0.97
C LEU A 12 31.43 -25.02 -1.23
N ILE A 13 31.99 -24.82 -2.41
CA ILE A 13 32.31 -23.49 -2.93
C ILE A 13 30.99 -22.78 -3.12
N PRO A 14 30.74 -21.60 -2.47
CA PRO A 14 29.54 -20.85 -2.74
C PRO A 14 29.53 -20.49 -4.22
N ALA A 15 28.51 -20.92 -4.95
CA ALA A 15 28.36 -20.53 -6.34
C ALA A 15 28.32 -19.01 -6.42
N ALA A 16 29.24 -18.42 -7.19
CA ALA A 16 29.23 -17.00 -7.50
C ALA A 16 27.82 -16.61 -8.02
N PRO A 17 27.29 -15.43 -7.64
CA PRO A 17 25.96 -15.03 -8.08
C PRO A 17 25.93 -15.05 -9.62
N LYS A 18 25.04 -15.89 -10.17
CA LYS A 18 24.85 -15.98 -11.63
C LYS A 18 24.49 -14.57 -12.11
N ARG A 19 25.30 -14.05 -13.03
CA ARG A 19 25.12 -12.76 -13.68
C ARG A 19 23.67 -12.62 -14.13
N ALA A 20 23.06 -11.48 -13.82
CA ALA A 20 21.78 -11.06 -14.38
C ALA A 20 21.84 -11.22 -15.92
N ASP A 21 20.77 -11.70 -16.53
CA ASP A 21 20.67 -11.82 -17.98
C ASP A 21 20.91 -10.46 -18.61
N PRO A 22 21.99 -10.27 -19.41
CA PRO A 22 22.31 -8.98 -19.99
C PRO A 22 21.26 -8.45 -20.98
N SER A 23 20.26 -9.25 -21.32
CA SER A 23 19.15 -8.87 -22.21
C SER A 23 17.97 -8.21 -21.47
N LEU A 24 17.93 -8.24 -20.14
CA LEU A 24 16.87 -7.63 -19.35
C LEU A 24 17.19 -6.18 -19.04
N ASP A 25 16.30 -5.28 -19.48
CA ASP A 25 16.32 -3.86 -19.10
C ASP A 25 16.24 -3.74 -17.56
N PRO A 26 17.28 -3.17 -16.88
CA PRO A 26 17.32 -3.10 -15.43
C PRO A 26 16.12 -2.37 -14.80
N PHE A 27 15.56 -1.39 -15.49
CA PHE A 27 14.36 -0.68 -15.04
C PHE A 27 13.13 -1.62 -15.07
N LYS A 28 12.96 -2.38 -16.14
CA LYS A 28 11.86 -3.37 -16.24
C LYS A 28 12.00 -4.45 -15.18
N GLN A 29 13.22 -4.88 -14.88
CA GLN A 29 13.49 -5.84 -13.81
C GLN A 29 13.09 -5.27 -12.45
N MET A 30 13.51 -4.05 -12.12
CA MET A 30 13.13 -3.36 -10.89
C MET A 30 11.60 -3.24 -10.78
N MET A 31 10.91 -2.83 -11.86
CA MET A 31 9.44 -2.72 -11.87
C MET A 31 8.74 -4.07 -11.68
N SER A 32 9.34 -5.18 -12.16
CA SER A 32 8.81 -6.51 -11.90
C SER A 32 8.90 -6.89 -10.42
N TYR A 33 9.95 -6.50 -9.72
CA TYR A 33 10.09 -6.72 -8.27
C TYR A 33 9.04 -5.95 -7.48
N TYR A 34 8.77 -4.69 -7.83
CA TYR A 34 7.69 -3.92 -7.23
C TYR A 34 6.32 -4.55 -7.48
N ARG A 35 6.10 -5.13 -8.66
CA ARG A 35 4.87 -5.88 -8.95
C ARG A 35 4.74 -7.11 -8.05
N CYS A 36 5.80 -7.90 -7.89
CA CYS A 36 5.82 -9.04 -6.99
C CYS A 36 5.50 -8.62 -5.55
N ALA A 37 6.12 -7.54 -5.06
CA ALA A 37 5.86 -7.01 -3.73
C ALA A 37 4.40 -6.57 -3.52
N ALA A 38 3.80 -5.92 -4.53
CA ALA A 38 2.38 -5.57 -4.47
C ALA A 38 1.48 -6.82 -4.39
N MET A 39 1.82 -7.89 -5.14
CA MET A 39 1.09 -9.16 -5.09
C MET A 39 1.22 -9.85 -3.73
N GLU A 40 2.39 -9.84 -3.10
CA GLU A 40 2.59 -10.38 -1.74
C GLU A 40 1.67 -9.67 -0.73
N VAL A 41 1.68 -8.33 -0.72
CA VAL A 41 0.83 -7.55 0.19
C VAL A 41 -0.65 -7.72 -0.13
N GLU A 42 -1.03 -7.77 -1.41
CA GLU A 42 -2.41 -8.05 -1.83
C GLU A 42 -2.87 -9.42 -1.33
N THR A 43 -2.04 -10.46 -1.47
CA THR A 43 -2.35 -11.82 -1.01
C THR A 43 -2.57 -11.86 0.50
N LYS A 44 -1.75 -11.14 1.28
CA LYS A 44 -1.94 -11.04 2.73
C LYS A 44 -3.31 -10.47 3.11
N PHE A 45 -3.75 -9.41 2.44
CA PHE A 45 -5.09 -8.85 2.67
C PHE A 45 -6.20 -9.81 2.21
N ARG A 46 -6.02 -10.53 1.11
CA ARG A 46 -6.99 -11.56 0.67
C ARG A 46 -7.11 -12.71 1.66
N VAL A 47 -6.02 -13.12 2.28
CA VAL A 47 -6.03 -14.14 3.33
C VAL A 47 -6.77 -13.64 4.58
N LEU A 48 -6.50 -12.40 5.00
CA LEU A 48 -7.23 -11.76 6.11
C LEU A 48 -8.74 -11.64 5.81
N ASP A 49 -9.07 -11.26 4.58
CA ASP A 49 -10.45 -11.15 4.08
C ASP A 49 -11.21 -12.47 4.22
N VAL A 50 -10.64 -13.57 3.70
CA VAL A 50 -11.22 -14.91 3.82
C VAL A 50 -11.37 -15.33 5.28
N GLN A 51 -10.33 -15.13 6.11
CA GLN A 51 -10.35 -15.52 7.52
C GLN A 51 -11.40 -14.73 8.32
N MET A 52 -11.50 -13.42 8.09
CA MET A 52 -12.39 -12.55 8.85
C MET A 52 -13.86 -12.73 8.45
N SER A 53 -14.10 -13.09 7.19
CA SER A 53 -15.45 -13.39 6.68
C SER A 53 -16.07 -14.64 7.31
N LEU A 54 -15.27 -15.58 7.82
CA LEU A 54 -15.77 -16.80 8.46
C LEU A 54 -16.49 -16.54 9.79
N ASN A 55 -16.10 -15.49 10.51
CA ASN A 55 -16.56 -15.22 11.87
C ASN A 55 -17.47 -13.99 12.01
N ARG A 56 -17.74 -13.29 10.91
CA ARG A 56 -18.53 -12.06 10.90
C ARG A 56 -19.60 -12.13 9.81
N GLU A 57 -20.81 -11.70 10.13
CA GLU A 57 -21.87 -11.50 9.13
C GLU A 57 -21.50 -10.41 8.10
N ASN A 58 -20.52 -9.57 8.41
CA ASN A 58 -20.04 -8.47 7.56
C ASN A 58 -18.55 -8.61 7.29
N ASN A 59 -18.18 -8.68 6.02
CA ASN A 59 -16.80 -8.63 5.57
C ASN A 59 -16.23 -7.21 5.76
N PRO A 60 -15.07 -7.03 6.44
CA PRO A 60 -14.47 -5.73 6.63
C PRO A 60 -13.86 -5.12 5.36
N ILE A 61 -13.58 -5.94 4.32
CA ILE A 61 -12.95 -5.51 3.07
C ILE A 61 -13.97 -5.49 1.93
N GLU A 62 -14.21 -4.33 1.37
CA GLU A 62 -15.03 -4.13 0.18
C GLU A 62 -14.26 -4.41 -1.13
N SER A 63 -13.02 -3.93 -1.20
CA SER A 63 -12.18 -4.15 -2.37
C SER A 63 -10.71 -3.92 -2.09
N ILE A 64 -9.88 -4.63 -2.86
CA ILE A 64 -8.44 -4.47 -2.86
C ILE A 64 -8.02 -4.09 -4.28
N LYS A 65 -7.22 -3.03 -4.42
CA LYS A 65 -6.71 -2.54 -5.71
C LYS A 65 -5.21 -2.37 -5.62
N THR A 66 -4.48 -2.93 -6.58
CA THR A 66 -3.04 -2.73 -6.70
C THR A 66 -2.73 -1.74 -7.80
N ARG A 67 -1.63 -1.02 -7.65
CA ARG A 67 -1.15 -0.05 -8.63
C ARG A 67 0.36 0.00 -8.62
N LEU A 68 0.96 0.05 -9.80
CA LEU A 68 2.34 0.48 -9.99
C LEU A 68 2.35 1.92 -10.50
N LYS A 69 3.27 2.72 -9.99
CA LYS A 69 3.50 4.06 -10.50
C LYS A 69 4.08 4.00 -11.91
N SER A 70 3.57 4.83 -12.83
CA SER A 70 4.09 4.85 -14.21
C SER A 70 5.52 5.40 -14.24
N PRO A 71 6.33 4.98 -15.25
CA PRO A 71 7.69 5.50 -15.44
C PRO A 71 7.74 7.02 -15.45
N GLU A 72 6.81 7.66 -16.17
CA GLU A 72 6.72 9.12 -16.28
C GLU A 72 6.53 9.76 -14.89
N SER A 73 5.60 9.21 -14.08
CA SER A 73 5.35 9.69 -12.72
C SER A 73 6.52 9.46 -11.77
N ILE A 74 7.32 8.40 -11.99
CA ILE A 74 8.56 8.15 -11.24
C ILE A 74 9.58 9.25 -11.56
N PHE A 75 9.83 9.50 -12.84
CA PHE A 75 10.79 10.52 -13.29
C PHE A 75 10.38 11.93 -12.88
N GLU A 76 9.10 12.29 -13.02
CA GLU A 76 8.58 13.58 -12.54
C GLU A 76 8.79 13.75 -11.03
N LYS A 77 8.61 12.68 -10.25
CA LYS A 77 8.81 12.72 -8.80
C LYS A 77 10.29 12.90 -8.42
N LEU A 78 11.20 12.21 -9.10
CA LEU A 78 12.64 12.41 -8.93
C LEU A 78 13.04 13.86 -9.25
N LYS A 79 12.60 14.37 -10.41
CA LYS A 79 12.86 15.76 -10.83
C LYS A 79 12.35 16.78 -9.81
N ARG A 80 11.12 16.62 -9.32
CA ARG A 80 10.52 17.53 -8.33
C ARG A 80 11.24 17.51 -6.98
N ARG A 81 11.96 16.40 -6.64
CA ARG A 81 12.74 16.26 -5.42
C ARG A 81 14.21 16.54 -5.61
N ASP A 82 14.61 16.97 -6.80
CA ASP A 82 16.02 17.22 -7.18
C ASP A 82 16.92 15.99 -6.94
N LEU A 83 16.41 14.78 -7.28
CA LEU A 83 17.11 13.52 -7.11
C LEU A 83 17.71 13.04 -8.43
N PRO A 84 18.83 12.29 -8.39
CA PRO A 84 19.42 11.70 -9.60
C PRO A 84 18.47 10.74 -10.31
N MET A 85 18.52 10.70 -11.66
CA MET A 85 17.73 9.79 -12.49
C MET A 85 18.38 8.40 -12.55
N THR A 86 18.59 7.75 -11.40
CA THR A 86 19.22 6.44 -11.25
C THR A 86 18.31 5.44 -10.55
N LEU A 87 18.52 4.14 -10.78
CA LEU A 87 17.74 3.10 -10.12
C LEU A 87 17.94 3.12 -8.60
N SER A 88 19.15 3.36 -8.13
CA SER A 88 19.44 3.50 -6.69
C SER A 88 18.66 4.65 -6.06
N ALA A 89 18.61 5.82 -6.73
CA ALA A 89 17.82 6.95 -6.24
C ALA A 89 16.32 6.63 -6.15
N ILE A 90 15.80 5.83 -7.09
CA ILE A 90 14.41 5.35 -7.07
C ILE A 90 14.19 4.45 -5.84
N GLU A 91 15.02 3.42 -5.66
CA GLU A 91 14.87 2.43 -4.57
C GLU A 91 15.04 3.06 -3.18
N GLU A 92 15.96 4.01 -3.04
CA GLU A 92 16.25 4.66 -1.75
C GLU A 92 15.20 5.71 -1.35
N ASN A 93 14.67 6.47 -2.32
CA ASN A 93 13.89 7.68 -2.04
C ASN A 93 12.40 7.58 -2.35
N LEU A 94 11.95 6.59 -3.14
CA LEU A 94 10.55 6.47 -3.52
C LEU A 94 9.90 5.25 -2.87
N ASN A 95 8.98 5.52 -1.94
CA ASN A 95 8.28 4.47 -1.18
C ASN A 95 6.89 4.10 -1.78
N ASP A 96 6.47 4.76 -2.87
CA ASP A 96 5.13 4.67 -3.44
C ASP A 96 5.12 4.19 -4.90
N ILE A 97 6.13 3.38 -5.29
CA ILE A 97 6.19 2.76 -6.62
C ILE A 97 5.18 1.63 -6.73
N ALA A 98 5.17 0.74 -5.74
CA ALA A 98 4.12 -0.25 -5.53
C ALA A 98 3.11 0.28 -4.53
N GLY A 99 1.83 0.23 -4.85
CA GLY A 99 0.74 0.64 -3.98
C GLY A 99 -0.35 -0.41 -3.90
N VAL A 100 -0.84 -0.67 -2.69
CA VAL A 100 -2.02 -1.50 -2.42
C VAL A 100 -3.05 -0.63 -1.71
N ARG A 101 -4.25 -0.52 -2.29
CA ARG A 101 -5.37 0.20 -1.69
C ARG A 101 -6.40 -0.80 -1.23
N VAL A 102 -6.75 -0.73 0.06
CA VAL A 102 -7.79 -1.54 0.69
C VAL A 102 -8.94 -0.61 1.06
N ILE A 103 -10.12 -0.91 0.53
CA ILE A 103 -11.34 -0.20 0.88
C ILE A 103 -12.07 -1.02 1.94
N CYS A 104 -12.35 -0.39 3.07
CA CYS A 104 -12.99 -0.99 4.23
C CYS A 104 -14.41 -0.45 4.37
N SER A 105 -15.28 -1.22 5.01
CA SER A 105 -16.66 -0.83 5.26
C SER A 105 -16.73 0.29 6.30
N PHE A 106 -15.94 0.21 7.39
CA PHE A 106 -16.00 1.13 8.52
C PHE A 106 -14.61 1.60 8.95
N PRO A 107 -14.52 2.77 9.65
CA PRO A 107 -13.26 3.29 10.17
C PRO A 107 -12.49 2.34 11.10
N GLU A 108 -13.16 1.60 11.98
CA GLU A 108 -12.52 0.63 12.88
C GLU A 108 -11.87 -0.53 12.12
N ASP A 109 -12.49 -0.96 11.01
CA ASP A 109 -11.95 -2.05 10.19
C ASP A 109 -10.60 -1.69 9.58
N ILE A 110 -10.36 -0.40 9.30
CA ILE A 110 -9.07 0.11 8.82
C ILE A 110 -7.96 -0.22 9.82
N TYR A 111 -8.18 0.10 11.09
CA TYR A 111 -7.16 -0.11 12.13
C TYR A 111 -6.98 -1.58 12.45
N LEU A 112 -8.07 -2.35 12.48
CA LEU A 112 -8.04 -3.79 12.69
C LEU A 112 -7.23 -4.50 11.61
N LEU A 113 -7.45 -4.15 10.33
CA LEU A 113 -6.70 -4.72 9.19
C LEU A 113 -5.24 -4.25 9.17
N ALA A 114 -4.97 -2.99 9.51
CA ALA A 114 -3.62 -2.47 9.63
C ALA A 114 -2.82 -3.23 10.70
N ASP A 115 -3.40 -3.43 11.87
CA ASP A 115 -2.76 -4.15 12.97
C ASP A 115 -2.59 -5.64 12.65
N ALA A 116 -3.55 -6.27 11.95
CA ALA A 116 -3.44 -7.65 11.50
C ALA A 116 -2.31 -7.84 10.47
N LEU A 117 -2.13 -6.89 9.54
CA LEU A 117 -1.01 -6.89 8.60
C LEU A 117 0.33 -6.74 9.35
N LEU A 118 0.42 -5.76 10.25
CA LEU A 118 1.67 -5.43 10.93
C LEU A 118 2.11 -6.47 11.98
N ARG A 119 1.23 -7.38 12.40
CA ARG A 119 1.59 -8.53 13.25
C ARG A 119 2.22 -9.70 12.49
N GLN A 120 2.28 -9.68 11.17
CA GLN A 120 2.90 -10.74 10.38
C GLN A 120 4.43 -10.62 10.44
N ASP A 121 5.11 -11.73 10.66
CA ASP A 121 6.55 -11.79 10.94
C ASP A 121 7.43 -11.28 9.79
N ASP A 122 6.93 -11.36 8.57
CA ASP A 122 7.64 -10.94 7.36
C ASP A 122 7.35 -9.50 6.95
N ILE A 123 6.47 -8.78 7.65
CA ILE A 123 6.14 -7.37 7.42
C ILE A 123 6.92 -6.47 8.37
N THR A 124 7.63 -5.50 7.83
CA THR A 124 8.30 -4.45 8.61
C THR A 124 7.67 -3.10 8.31
N LEU A 125 7.16 -2.42 9.34
CA LEU A 125 6.66 -1.05 9.20
C LEU A 125 7.83 -0.06 9.09
N ILE A 126 7.86 0.72 8.01
CA ILE A 126 8.83 1.78 7.78
C ILE A 126 8.27 3.15 8.19
N GLU A 127 7.02 3.44 7.82
CA GLU A 127 6.37 4.71 8.11
C GLU A 127 4.86 4.53 8.24
N ARG A 128 4.25 5.25 9.19
CA ARG A 128 2.78 5.35 9.36
C ARG A 128 2.35 6.81 9.29
N LYS A 129 1.42 7.13 8.40
CA LYS A 129 0.76 8.44 8.29
C LYS A 129 -0.73 8.27 8.47
N ASP A 130 -1.25 8.74 9.58
CA ASP A 130 -2.66 8.65 9.89
C ASP A 130 -3.37 9.97 9.56
N TYR A 131 -3.86 10.04 8.31
CA TYR A 131 -4.66 11.16 7.84
C TYR A 131 -6.15 11.01 8.19
N ILE A 132 -6.55 9.94 8.90
CA ILE A 132 -7.90 9.82 9.46
C ILE A 132 -7.97 10.67 10.73
N GLN A 133 -6.98 10.50 11.62
CA GLN A 133 -6.85 11.28 12.85
C GLN A 133 -6.38 12.71 12.58
N ASN A 134 -5.48 12.91 11.62
CA ASN A 134 -4.91 14.20 11.26
C ASN A 134 -5.12 14.48 9.75
N PRO A 135 -6.34 14.88 9.34
CA PRO A 135 -6.65 15.12 7.93
C PRO A 135 -5.74 16.15 7.28
N LYS A 136 -5.46 15.99 5.99
CA LYS A 136 -4.73 17.02 5.23
C LYS A 136 -5.55 18.31 5.13
N PRO A 137 -4.91 19.46 4.86
CA PRO A 137 -5.61 20.75 4.76
C PRO A 137 -6.79 20.78 3.77
N ASN A 138 -6.72 19.94 2.70
CA ASN A 138 -7.79 19.80 1.72
C ASN A 138 -8.94 18.88 2.17
N GLY A 139 -8.86 18.27 3.36
CA GLY A 139 -9.84 17.32 3.86
C GLY A 139 -9.57 15.84 3.54
N TYR A 140 -8.47 15.52 2.84
CA TYR A 140 -8.10 14.15 2.51
C TYR A 140 -7.89 13.29 3.76
N ARG A 141 -8.47 12.09 3.78
CA ARG A 141 -8.38 11.08 4.84
C ARG A 141 -8.00 9.72 4.28
N SER A 142 -7.08 9.06 4.94
CA SER A 142 -6.65 7.68 4.67
C SER A 142 -5.61 7.28 5.73
N LEU A 143 -5.51 6.02 6.09
CA LEU A 143 -4.34 5.50 6.78
C LEU A 143 -3.32 5.03 5.74
N HIS A 144 -2.11 5.57 5.80
CA HIS A 144 -0.99 5.18 4.94
C HIS A 144 0.06 4.45 5.76
N LEU A 145 0.47 3.29 5.27
CA LEU A 145 1.57 2.52 5.80
C LEU A 145 2.60 2.32 4.69
N ILE A 146 3.85 2.64 4.94
CA ILE A 146 4.96 2.16 4.12
C ILE A 146 5.47 0.91 4.81
N VAL A 147 5.30 -0.23 4.17
CA VAL A 147 5.77 -1.52 4.67
C VAL A 147 6.87 -2.07 3.79
N GLU A 148 7.74 -2.84 4.37
CA GLU A 148 8.74 -3.63 3.67
C GLU A 148 8.38 -5.11 3.79
N VAL A 149 8.35 -5.81 2.64
CA VAL A 149 7.98 -7.21 2.51
C VAL A 149 9.04 -7.98 1.71
N PRO A 150 9.41 -9.21 2.09
CA PRO A 150 10.29 -10.03 1.28
C PRO A 150 9.54 -10.55 0.03
N ILE A 151 10.22 -10.54 -1.10
CA ILE A 151 9.82 -11.27 -2.29
C ILE A 151 10.81 -12.42 -2.54
N PHE A 152 10.29 -13.62 -2.75
CA PHE A 152 11.09 -14.81 -2.97
C PHE A 152 11.22 -15.08 -4.47
N LEU A 153 12.36 -14.73 -5.03
CA LEU A 153 12.66 -14.92 -6.43
C LEU A 153 13.38 -16.26 -6.64
N ARG A 154 13.54 -16.68 -7.89
CA ARG A 154 14.15 -17.97 -8.22
C ARG A 154 15.51 -18.20 -7.57
N ASN A 155 16.34 -17.16 -7.49
CA ASN A 155 17.74 -17.28 -7.06
C ASN A 155 18.11 -16.34 -5.91
N GLU A 156 17.19 -15.50 -5.47
CA GLU A 156 17.44 -14.48 -4.43
C GLU A 156 16.14 -14.13 -3.67
N THR A 157 16.30 -13.59 -2.50
CA THR A 157 15.23 -12.93 -1.75
C THR A 157 15.54 -11.44 -1.68
N LYS A 158 14.55 -10.60 -2.00
CA LYS A 158 14.66 -9.15 -1.88
C LYS A 158 13.61 -8.60 -0.94
N ARG A 159 13.97 -7.58 -0.17
CA ARG A 159 13.00 -6.80 0.60
C ARG A 159 12.59 -5.59 -0.21
N MET A 160 11.29 -5.39 -0.35
CA MET A 160 10.73 -4.35 -1.21
C MET A 160 9.72 -3.52 -0.44
N ARG A 161 9.69 -2.20 -0.72
CA ARG A 161 8.73 -1.28 -0.08
C ARG A 161 7.44 -1.20 -0.87
N VAL A 162 6.32 -1.21 -0.14
CA VAL A 162 4.97 -1.06 -0.67
C VAL A 162 4.21 -0.03 0.15
N GLU A 163 3.56 0.91 -0.52
CA GLU A 163 2.61 1.83 0.11
C GLU A 163 1.25 1.15 0.23
N VAL A 164 0.76 0.97 1.46
CA VAL A 164 -0.60 0.49 1.75
C VAL A 164 -1.46 1.68 2.11
N GLN A 165 -2.59 1.86 1.42
CA GLN A 165 -3.58 2.89 1.67
C GLN A 165 -4.88 2.22 2.11
N LEU A 166 -5.28 2.41 3.37
CA LEU A 166 -6.56 1.93 3.88
C LEU A 166 -7.53 3.11 3.99
N ARG A 167 -8.74 2.91 3.48
CA ARG A 167 -9.82 3.92 3.42
C ARG A 167 -11.16 3.26 3.64
N THR A 168 -12.13 4.05 4.12
CA THR A 168 -13.54 3.65 3.97
C THR A 168 -14.04 3.90 2.55
N ILE A 169 -15.24 3.39 2.24
CA ILE A 169 -15.97 3.68 0.99
C ILE A 169 -16.11 5.20 0.82
N ALA A 170 -16.50 5.92 1.88
CA ALA A 170 -16.71 7.36 1.84
C ALA A 170 -15.40 8.14 1.61
N MET A 171 -14.29 7.71 2.23
CA MET A 171 -12.97 8.29 2.01
C MET A 171 -12.49 8.08 0.57
N ASP A 172 -12.70 6.87 -0.02
CA ASP A 172 -12.28 6.58 -1.39
C ASP A 172 -13.16 7.31 -2.42
N PHE A 173 -14.47 7.42 -2.15
CA PHE A 173 -15.39 8.24 -2.95
C PHE A 173 -14.88 9.68 -3.06
N TRP A 174 -14.65 10.33 -1.92
CA TRP A 174 -14.17 11.70 -1.90
C TRP A 174 -12.82 11.87 -2.61
N ALA A 175 -11.83 11.03 -2.28
CA ALA A 175 -10.49 11.12 -2.85
C ALA A 175 -10.46 10.89 -4.37
N SER A 176 -11.34 10.01 -4.87
CA SER A 176 -11.45 9.72 -6.29
C SER A 176 -12.05 10.88 -7.09
N LEU A 177 -13.01 11.60 -6.51
CA LEU A 177 -13.64 12.76 -7.15
C LEU A 177 -12.76 14.00 -7.04
N GLU A 178 -12.14 14.25 -5.88
CA GLU A 178 -11.20 15.36 -5.68
C GLU A 178 -10.10 15.32 -6.74
N HIS A 179 -9.49 14.17 -6.95
CA HIS A 179 -8.46 14.00 -7.97
C HIS A 179 -8.96 14.34 -9.38
N LYS A 180 -10.19 13.89 -9.75
CA LYS A 180 -10.78 14.18 -11.07
C LYS A 180 -11.10 15.66 -11.24
N LEU A 181 -11.57 16.33 -10.21
CA LEU A 181 -11.93 17.74 -10.25
C LEU A 181 -10.70 18.64 -10.32
N ARG A 182 -9.64 18.31 -9.56
CA ARG A 182 -8.38 19.06 -9.59
C ARG A 182 -7.58 18.87 -10.88
N TYR A 183 -7.69 17.72 -11.54
CA TYR A 183 -6.91 17.43 -12.75
C TYR A 183 -7.38 18.22 -13.97
N LYS A 184 -8.45 18.98 -13.91
CA LYS A 184 -8.83 19.94 -14.96
C LYS A 184 -7.83 21.09 -14.96
N LYS A 185 -6.82 20.98 -15.84
CA LYS A 185 -5.73 21.95 -16.01
C LYS A 185 -6.27 23.37 -16.22
N GLY A 186 -5.65 24.36 -15.53
CA GLY A 186 -5.85 25.79 -15.78
C GLY A 186 -6.68 26.56 -14.74
N LEU A 187 -7.08 25.91 -13.65
CA LEU A 187 -7.88 26.55 -12.59
C LEU A 187 -7.04 26.96 -11.36
N GLU A 188 -5.75 26.64 -11.32
CA GLU A 188 -4.93 26.72 -10.09
C GLU A 188 -4.79 28.13 -9.51
N ASP A 189 -4.98 29.19 -10.31
CA ASP A 189 -4.83 30.60 -9.91
C ASP A 189 -6.15 31.42 -10.00
N SER A 190 -7.31 30.76 -10.15
CA SER A 190 -8.61 31.45 -10.25
C SER A 190 -9.33 31.54 -8.91
N GLU A 191 -10.18 32.59 -8.73
CA GLU A 191 -11.09 32.69 -7.58
C GLU A 191 -12.01 31.47 -7.47
N ASP A 192 -12.40 30.90 -8.61
CA ASP A 192 -13.18 29.66 -8.69
C ASP A 192 -12.47 28.49 -8.04
N TYR A 193 -11.13 28.41 -8.12
CA TYR A 193 -10.36 27.35 -7.50
C TYR A 193 -10.40 27.37 -5.97
N GLN A 194 -10.40 28.57 -5.37
CA GLN A 194 -10.49 28.69 -3.92
C GLN A 194 -11.88 28.26 -3.44
N GLU A 195 -12.94 28.66 -4.15
CA GLU A 195 -14.30 28.25 -3.82
C GLU A 195 -14.50 26.72 -3.99
N ILE A 196 -14.00 26.13 -5.10
CA ILE A 196 -14.03 24.69 -5.30
C ILE A 196 -13.26 23.95 -4.19
N SER A 197 -12.09 24.46 -3.79
CA SER A 197 -11.30 23.89 -2.70
C SER A 197 -12.04 23.93 -1.36
N ARG A 198 -12.75 25.01 -1.08
CA ARG A 198 -13.59 25.15 0.11
C ARG A 198 -14.76 24.16 0.09
N GLN A 199 -15.43 24.03 -1.05
CA GLN A 199 -16.55 23.08 -1.22
C GLN A 199 -16.07 21.64 -1.10
N LEU A 200 -14.92 21.29 -1.66
CA LEU A 200 -14.30 19.96 -1.52
C LEU A 200 -13.99 19.63 -0.05
N LYS A 201 -13.50 20.62 0.72
CA LYS A 201 -13.28 20.44 2.16
C LYS A 201 -14.58 20.19 2.90
N ASN A 202 -15.64 20.94 2.62
CA ASN A 202 -16.97 20.72 3.21
C ASN A 202 -17.49 19.31 2.87
N CYS A 203 -17.33 18.86 1.62
CA CYS A 203 -17.68 17.49 1.22
C CYS A 203 -16.89 16.43 2.00
N ALA A 204 -15.60 16.68 2.31
CA ALA A 204 -14.79 15.78 3.12
C ALA A 204 -15.29 15.68 4.56
N GLU A 205 -15.74 16.78 5.13
CA GLU A 205 -16.31 16.84 6.49
C GLU A 205 -17.65 16.10 6.57
N ILE A 206 -18.52 16.26 5.57
CA ILE A 206 -19.79 15.52 5.44
C ILE A 206 -19.52 14.03 5.28
N SER A 207 -18.57 13.64 4.42
CA SER A 207 -18.13 12.25 4.22
C SER A 207 -17.66 11.62 5.54
N ALA A 208 -16.87 12.35 6.33
CA ALA A 208 -16.41 11.87 7.64
C ALA A 208 -17.53 11.77 8.68
N MET A 209 -18.55 12.64 8.58
CA MET A 209 -19.74 12.54 9.43
C MET A 209 -20.56 11.30 9.08
N LEU A 210 -20.73 10.99 7.78
CA LEU A 210 -21.40 9.77 7.33
C LEU A 210 -20.70 8.51 7.84
N ASP A 211 -19.37 8.43 7.73
CA ASP A 211 -18.60 7.32 8.28
C ASP A 211 -18.92 7.07 9.77
N ARG A 212 -18.88 8.16 10.59
CA ARG A 212 -19.19 8.05 12.04
C ARG A 212 -20.63 7.62 12.32
N LEU A 213 -21.60 8.13 11.57
CA LEU A 213 -23.01 7.76 11.74
C LEU A 213 -23.25 6.29 11.39
N MET A 214 -22.65 5.81 10.29
CA MET A 214 -22.77 4.41 9.88
C MET A 214 -22.10 3.47 10.87
N GLU A 215 -20.93 3.84 11.41
CA GLU A 215 -20.24 3.06 12.44
C GLU A 215 -21.04 2.99 13.76
N ASN A 216 -21.65 4.10 14.18
CA ASN A 216 -22.52 4.11 15.36
C ASN A 216 -23.75 3.20 15.16
N MET A 217 -24.36 3.20 13.98
CA MET A 217 -25.50 2.30 13.67
C MET A 217 -25.06 0.84 13.71
N ARG A 218 -23.87 0.51 13.17
CA ARG A 218 -23.30 -0.84 13.30
C ARG A 218 -23.18 -1.24 14.77
N GLY A 219 -22.58 -0.41 15.60
CA GLY A 219 -22.44 -0.67 17.04
C GLY A 219 -23.78 -0.89 17.77
N GLN A 220 -24.85 -0.16 17.39
CA GLN A 220 -26.18 -0.36 17.94
C GLN A 220 -26.79 -1.71 17.52
N ILE A 221 -26.61 -2.12 16.27
CA ILE A 221 -27.11 -3.40 15.76
C ILE A 221 -26.38 -4.57 16.43
N GLU A 222 -25.05 -4.50 16.53
CA GLU A 222 -24.21 -5.54 17.14
C GLU A 222 -24.44 -5.60 18.66
N GLY A 223 -24.54 -4.46 19.35
CA GLY A 223 -24.83 -4.38 20.78
C GLY A 223 -26.26 -4.79 21.15
N GLY A 224 -27.24 -4.61 20.28
CA GLY A 224 -28.62 -5.04 20.50
C GLY A 224 -28.87 -6.54 20.30
N ARG A 225 -27.92 -7.26 19.71
CA ARG A 225 -27.96 -8.73 19.56
C ARG A 225 -27.37 -9.49 20.77
N ALA A 226 -26.77 -8.76 21.72
CA ALA A 226 -26.19 -9.34 22.94
C ALA A 226 -27.19 -9.47 24.12
N LEU A 227 -28.49 -9.19 23.88
CA LEU A 227 -29.61 -9.39 24.81
C LEU A 227 -30.51 -10.54 24.31
#